data_56be09214a6bdf1803b441301f74672a
#
_entry.id   56be09214a6bdf1803b441301f74672a
#
_cell.length_a   1.000
_cell.length_b   1.000
_cell.length_c   1.000
_cell.angle_alpha   90.00
_cell.angle_beta   90.00
_cell.angle_gamma   90.00
#
_symmetry.space_group_name_H-M   'P 1'
#
loop_
_entity.id
_entity.type
_entity.pdbx_description
1 polymer ?
#
loop_
_entity_poly.entity_id
_entity_poly.type
_entity_poly.pdbx_seq_one_letter_code
_entity_poly.pdbx_strand_id
1 'polypeptide(L)'
;NNKITKKFYGKYGWCNSTIIPKRSMDTIFLKKQQKEDICHHISDFIDPDSYNDYIKHGIPYKYNILLHGKPGVGKTTLIHCIATKYNCDILVININAELKESDFLEAFRSINENEKLSVVVIEDVDCIFTDRKESDTIRNNITMQGFLNCMDGFNSQEGMILILTTNYPEKLDSALKRSGRIDYSIELTYVDKDQAYDIYKSFFEDDNIFNELWKQIKGFDIPPCTLIDFLFMYRKTHNILHNVSKLIETLNKNNKEFKGDLYI
;
A
#
# COMPACT_ATOMS: atom_id res chain seq x y z
N ASN A 1 14.48 -13.45 14.76
CA ASN A 1 14.74 -12.91 13.41
C ASN A 1 13.90 -11.64 13.19
N ASN A 2 14.56 -10.48 13.22
CA ASN A 2 13.91 -9.15 13.02
C ASN A 2 13.84 -8.76 11.53
N LYS A 3 13.61 -9.74 10.64
CA LYS A 3 13.71 -9.53 9.20
C LYS A 3 12.60 -10.28 8.48
N ILE A 4 12.08 -9.69 7.40
CA ILE A 4 11.20 -10.33 6.43
C ILE A 4 11.87 -10.39 5.06
N THR A 5 11.46 -11.31 4.22
CA THR A 5 12.01 -11.45 2.86
C THR A 5 11.09 -10.71 1.89
N LYS A 6 11.68 -9.90 1.02
CA LYS A 6 11.02 -9.27 -0.12
C LYS A 6 11.62 -9.83 -1.40
N LYS A 7 10.81 -10.42 -2.27
CA LYS A 7 11.21 -10.98 -3.56
C LYS A 7 10.53 -10.21 -4.68
N PHE A 8 11.17 -10.17 -5.83
CA PHE A 8 10.62 -9.55 -7.04
C PHE A 8 10.48 -10.60 -8.13
N TYR A 9 9.37 -10.55 -8.89
CA TYR A 9 9.23 -11.36 -10.08
C TYR A 9 9.93 -10.68 -11.27
N GLY A 10 10.80 -11.42 -11.94
CA GLY A 10 11.56 -10.95 -13.09
C GLY A 10 11.63 -12.01 -14.19
N LYS A 11 12.42 -11.75 -15.20
CA LYS A 11 12.57 -12.61 -16.41
C LYS A 11 12.87 -14.08 -16.12
N TYR A 12 13.43 -14.40 -14.97
CA TYR A 12 13.82 -15.78 -14.59
C TYR A 12 13.03 -16.30 -13.39
N GLY A 13 11.83 -15.76 -13.15
CA GLY A 13 10.97 -16.10 -12.02
C GLY A 13 11.23 -15.25 -10.78
N TRP A 14 10.87 -15.76 -9.61
CA TRP A 14 11.07 -15.08 -8.32
C TRP A 14 12.55 -15.01 -7.96
N CYS A 15 13.13 -13.83 -8.05
CA CYS A 15 14.55 -13.58 -7.83
C CYS A 15 14.78 -12.33 -6.96
N ASN A 16 16.04 -11.98 -6.72
CA ASN A 16 16.46 -10.77 -6.01
C ASN A 16 15.84 -10.66 -4.60
N SER A 17 15.94 -11.71 -3.79
CA SER A 17 15.46 -11.64 -2.42
C SER A 17 16.24 -10.60 -1.61
N THR A 18 15.53 -9.61 -1.11
CA THR A 18 16.09 -8.60 -0.19
C THR A 18 15.53 -8.86 1.20
N ILE A 19 16.40 -8.84 2.19
CA ILE A 19 16.00 -8.94 3.58
C ILE A 19 15.77 -7.53 4.10
N ILE A 20 14.55 -7.23 4.53
CA ILE A 20 14.16 -5.93 5.05
C ILE A 20 13.83 -5.98 6.54
N PRO A 21 14.08 -4.88 7.29
CA PRO A 21 13.71 -4.79 8.69
C PRO A 21 12.20 -4.93 8.89
N LYS A 22 11.80 -5.55 9.98
CA LYS A 22 10.39 -5.57 10.42
C LYS A 22 9.94 -4.18 10.82
N ARG A 23 8.70 -3.83 10.46
CA ARG A 23 8.03 -2.59 10.85
C ARG A 23 6.78 -2.91 11.66
N SER A 24 6.72 -2.42 12.90
CA SER A 24 5.53 -2.58 13.74
C SER A 24 4.34 -1.80 13.17
N MET A 25 3.14 -2.34 13.39
CA MET A 25 1.89 -1.60 13.14
C MET A 25 1.79 -0.28 13.93
N ASP A 26 2.60 -0.09 14.96
CA ASP A 26 2.65 1.17 15.71
C ASP A 26 3.41 2.28 14.98
N THR A 27 4.15 1.92 13.93
CA THR A 27 4.88 2.89 13.10
C THR A 27 4.05 3.43 11.93
N ILE A 28 2.81 2.97 11.76
CA ILE A 28 1.87 3.51 10.79
C ILE A 28 0.69 4.19 11.47
N PHE A 29 0.40 5.40 11.05
CA PHE A 29 -0.60 6.29 11.65
C PHE A 29 -1.86 6.33 10.77
N LEU A 30 -2.66 5.28 10.86
CA LEU A 30 -3.98 5.17 10.23
C LEU A 30 -5.06 5.66 11.20
N LYS A 31 -6.25 5.94 10.68
CA LYS A 31 -7.44 6.06 11.52
C LYS A 31 -7.62 4.77 12.32
N LYS A 32 -7.94 4.89 13.61
CA LYS A 32 -8.01 3.74 14.53
C LYS A 32 -8.86 2.60 13.96
N GLN A 33 -10.05 2.91 13.44
CA GLN A 33 -10.96 1.93 12.86
C GLN A 33 -10.33 1.22 11.65
N GLN A 34 -9.67 1.93 10.76
CA GLN A 34 -9.01 1.32 9.59
C GLN A 34 -7.92 0.33 9.99
N LYS A 35 -7.17 0.64 11.07
CA LYS A 35 -6.12 -0.24 11.59
C LYS A 35 -6.70 -1.50 12.23
N GLU A 36 -7.79 -1.36 12.96
CA GLU A 36 -8.52 -2.47 13.58
C GLU A 36 -9.14 -3.37 12.50
N ASP A 37 -9.84 -2.78 11.53
CA ASP A 37 -10.54 -3.50 10.46
C ASP A 37 -9.57 -4.34 9.62
N ILE A 38 -8.48 -3.74 9.11
CA ILE A 38 -7.51 -4.49 8.29
C ILE A 38 -6.88 -5.64 9.07
N CYS A 39 -6.57 -5.42 10.35
CA CYS A 39 -6.04 -6.48 11.20
C CYS A 39 -7.06 -7.59 11.44
N HIS A 40 -8.32 -7.25 11.67
CA HIS A 40 -9.40 -8.22 11.85
C HIS A 40 -9.59 -9.06 10.58
N HIS A 41 -9.76 -8.42 9.43
CA HIS A 41 -9.96 -9.10 8.16
C HIS A 41 -8.82 -10.07 7.80
N ILE A 42 -7.57 -9.64 7.97
CA ILE A 42 -6.43 -10.53 7.68
C ILE A 42 -6.35 -11.66 8.71
N SER A 43 -6.59 -11.37 10.00
CA SER A 43 -6.56 -12.42 11.04
C SER A 43 -7.65 -13.46 10.81
N ASP A 44 -8.84 -13.03 10.43
CA ASP A 44 -9.95 -13.91 10.08
C ASP A 44 -9.62 -14.78 8.86
N PHE A 45 -9.07 -14.16 7.78
CA PHE A 45 -8.69 -14.89 6.57
C PHE A 45 -7.65 -15.98 6.82
N ILE A 46 -6.64 -15.72 7.67
CA ILE A 46 -5.56 -16.68 7.96
C ILE A 46 -5.89 -17.67 9.08
N ASP A 47 -7.06 -17.56 9.69
CA ASP A 47 -7.51 -18.51 10.70
C ASP A 47 -7.65 -19.90 10.08
N PRO A 48 -7.13 -20.96 10.71
CA PRO A 48 -7.20 -22.32 10.17
C PRO A 48 -8.63 -22.81 9.86
N ASP A 49 -9.63 -22.32 10.60
CA ASP A 49 -11.02 -22.73 10.40
C ASP A 49 -11.68 -22.00 9.23
N SER A 50 -11.18 -20.83 8.85
CA SER A 50 -11.74 -20.04 7.75
C SER A 50 -11.67 -20.75 6.40
N TYR A 51 -10.63 -21.53 6.12
CA TYR A 51 -10.52 -22.32 4.89
C TYR A 51 -11.75 -23.23 4.66
N ASN A 52 -12.22 -23.90 5.73
CA ASN A 52 -13.38 -24.78 5.67
C ASN A 52 -14.68 -23.99 5.36
N ASP A 53 -14.79 -22.77 5.88
CA ASP A 53 -15.94 -21.91 5.60
C ASP A 53 -15.95 -21.44 4.15
N TYR A 54 -14.80 -21.06 3.58
CA TYR A 54 -14.70 -20.73 2.16
C TYR A 54 -15.14 -21.88 1.27
N ILE A 55 -14.65 -23.11 1.52
CA ILE A 55 -15.04 -24.31 0.76
C ILE A 55 -16.53 -24.61 0.93
N LYS A 56 -17.04 -24.58 2.15
CA LYS A 56 -18.46 -24.85 2.47
C LYS A 56 -19.42 -23.95 1.71
N HIS A 57 -19.00 -22.70 1.48
CA HIS A 57 -19.81 -21.70 0.77
C HIS A 57 -19.46 -21.58 -0.73
N GLY A 58 -18.51 -22.38 -1.23
CA GLY A 58 -18.07 -22.33 -2.64
C GLY A 58 -17.38 -21.03 -3.02
N ILE A 59 -16.72 -20.36 -2.06
CA ILE A 59 -15.99 -19.11 -2.26
C ILE A 59 -14.50 -19.45 -2.47
N PRO A 60 -13.83 -18.89 -3.50
CA PRO A 60 -12.39 -19.08 -3.67
C PRO A 60 -11.61 -18.56 -2.43
N TYR A 61 -10.72 -19.40 -1.88
CA TYR A 61 -9.94 -19.05 -0.69
C TYR A 61 -8.79 -18.10 -1.04
N LYS A 62 -9.10 -16.83 -1.17
CA LYS A 62 -8.17 -15.74 -1.46
C LYS A 62 -8.67 -14.45 -0.82
N TYR A 63 -7.78 -13.49 -0.60
CA TYR A 63 -8.15 -12.20 -0.02
C TYR A 63 -7.45 -11.05 -0.75
N ASN A 64 -8.22 -10.23 -1.45
CA ASN A 64 -7.70 -9.17 -2.30
C ASN A 64 -7.99 -7.79 -1.67
N ILE A 65 -6.94 -7.03 -1.41
CA ILE A 65 -6.98 -5.74 -0.74
C ILE A 65 -6.57 -4.65 -1.74
N LEU A 66 -7.34 -3.58 -1.82
CA LEU A 66 -6.99 -2.37 -2.55
C LEU A 66 -6.60 -1.26 -1.57
N LEU A 67 -5.33 -0.83 -1.63
CA LEU A 67 -4.86 0.36 -0.91
C LEU A 67 -4.80 1.53 -1.89
N HIS A 68 -5.57 2.58 -1.64
CA HIS A 68 -5.57 3.74 -2.52
C HIS A 68 -5.41 5.05 -1.74
N GLY A 69 -5.02 6.10 -2.45
CA GLY A 69 -4.79 7.42 -1.88
C GLY A 69 -3.56 8.08 -2.47
N LYS A 70 -3.40 9.36 -2.24
CA LYS A 70 -2.34 10.19 -2.80
C LYS A 70 -0.93 9.66 -2.44
N PRO A 71 0.11 10.05 -3.17
CA PRO A 71 1.48 9.70 -2.81
C PRO A 71 1.84 10.16 -1.38
N GLY A 72 2.69 9.38 -0.69
CA GLY A 72 3.18 9.75 0.65
C GLY A 72 2.23 9.45 1.82
N VAL A 73 1.04 8.88 1.58
CA VAL A 73 0.05 8.57 2.63
C VAL A 73 0.32 7.25 3.37
N GLY A 74 1.34 6.46 2.97
CA GLY A 74 1.78 5.28 3.71
C GLY A 74 1.36 3.92 3.15
N LYS A 75 0.90 3.81 1.89
CA LYS A 75 0.48 2.52 1.26
C LYS A 75 1.55 1.43 1.39
N THR A 76 2.76 1.68 0.91
CA THR A 76 3.89 0.72 0.99
C THR A 76 4.31 0.45 2.45
N THR A 77 4.20 1.43 3.33
CA THR A 77 4.47 1.24 4.77
C THR A 77 3.46 0.28 5.39
N LEU A 78 2.18 0.39 5.05
CA LEU A 78 1.13 -0.53 5.53
C LEU A 78 1.41 -1.97 5.09
N ILE A 79 1.82 -2.18 3.84
CA ILE A 79 2.20 -3.51 3.33
C ILE A 79 3.33 -4.11 4.19
N HIS A 80 4.37 -3.33 4.49
CA HIS A 80 5.48 -3.80 5.33
C HIS A 80 5.04 -4.11 6.77
N CYS A 81 4.13 -3.32 7.33
CA CYS A 81 3.58 -3.55 8.67
C CYS A 81 2.72 -4.82 8.71
N ILE A 82 1.89 -5.06 7.69
CA ILE A 82 1.10 -6.28 7.54
C ILE A 82 2.03 -7.50 7.48
N ALA A 83 3.00 -7.48 6.56
CA ALA A 83 3.95 -8.57 6.41
C ALA A 83 4.73 -8.86 7.72
N THR A 84 5.07 -7.82 8.47
CA THR A 84 5.73 -7.95 9.77
C THR A 84 4.81 -8.60 10.81
N LYS A 85 3.57 -8.10 10.93
CA LYS A 85 2.60 -8.56 11.94
C LYS A 85 2.27 -10.04 11.76
N TYR A 86 2.05 -10.47 10.53
CA TYR A 86 1.66 -11.84 10.21
C TYR A 86 2.84 -12.73 9.79
N ASN A 87 4.07 -12.23 9.93
CA ASN A 87 5.31 -12.94 9.58
C ASN A 87 5.31 -13.50 8.15
N CYS A 88 4.76 -12.73 7.20
CA CYS A 88 4.68 -13.07 5.78
C CYS A 88 5.93 -12.61 5.01
N ASP A 89 6.22 -13.28 3.91
CA ASP A 89 7.12 -12.74 2.89
C ASP A 89 6.35 -11.80 1.95
N ILE A 90 7.05 -10.82 1.37
CA ILE A 90 6.49 -9.88 0.39
C ILE A 90 6.96 -10.30 -1.00
N LEU A 91 6.02 -10.59 -1.88
CA LEU A 91 6.24 -10.98 -3.27
C LEU A 91 5.76 -9.84 -4.18
N VAL A 92 6.68 -9.11 -4.80
CA VAL A 92 6.33 -7.93 -5.62
C VAL A 92 6.35 -8.30 -7.09
N ILE A 93 5.25 -8.01 -7.78
CA ILE A 93 5.14 -8.09 -9.24
C ILE A 93 5.14 -6.65 -9.76
N ASN A 94 6.22 -6.25 -10.43
CA ASN A 94 6.33 -4.94 -11.05
C ASN A 94 5.79 -5.00 -12.47
N ILE A 95 4.73 -4.25 -12.74
CA ILE A 95 4.16 -4.13 -14.08
C ILE A 95 4.99 -3.11 -14.85
N ASN A 96 5.67 -3.58 -15.88
CA ASN A 96 6.50 -2.77 -16.78
C ASN A 96 6.39 -3.28 -18.21
N ALA A 97 7.00 -2.56 -19.15
CA ALA A 97 6.96 -2.89 -20.59
C ALA A 97 7.62 -4.24 -20.95
N GLU A 98 8.45 -4.79 -20.09
CA GLU A 98 9.13 -6.08 -20.32
C GLU A 98 8.31 -7.27 -19.84
N LEU A 99 7.39 -7.09 -18.88
CA LEU A 99 6.57 -8.15 -18.30
C LEU A 99 5.47 -8.55 -19.28
N LYS A 100 5.57 -9.76 -19.84
CA LYS A 100 4.55 -10.32 -20.71
C LYS A 100 3.38 -10.90 -19.89
N GLU A 101 2.21 -11.00 -20.50
CA GLU A 101 1.03 -11.61 -19.85
C GLU A 101 1.27 -13.07 -19.44
N SER A 102 2.03 -13.84 -20.22
CA SER A 102 2.45 -15.19 -19.85
C SER A 102 3.27 -15.24 -18.56
N ASP A 103 4.21 -14.30 -18.43
CA ASP A 103 5.10 -14.22 -17.25
C ASP A 103 4.32 -13.74 -16.01
N PHE A 104 3.37 -12.85 -16.24
CA PHE A 104 2.45 -12.40 -15.20
C PHE A 104 1.59 -13.54 -14.65
N LEU A 105 1.01 -14.37 -15.52
CA LEU A 105 0.27 -15.59 -15.15
C LEU A 105 1.16 -16.59 -14.39
N GLU A 106 2.38 -16.79 -14.86
CA GLU A 106 3.34 -17.70 -14.24
C GLU A 106 3.77 -17.21 -12.85
N ALA A 107 3.88 -15.89 -12.66
CA ALA A 107 4.16 -15.31 -11.35
C ALA A 107 3.14 -15.77 -10.29
N PHE A 108 1.86 -15.77 -10.64
CA PHE A 108 0.81 -16.23 -9.72
C PHE A 108 0.85 -17.74 -9.49
N ARG A 109 1.13 -18.54 -10.53
CA ARG A 109 1.19 -20.00 -10.42
C ARG A 109 2.34 -20.50 -9.55
N SER A 110 3.45 -19.76 -9.55
CA SER A 110 4.68 -20.14 -8.82
C SER A 110 4.75 -19.62 -7.38
N ILE A 111 3.69 -19.00 -6.85
CA ILE A 111 3.69 -18.41 -5.50
C ILE A 111 3.76 -19.46 -4.40
N ASN A 112 3.06 -20.58 -4.53
CA ASN A 112 2.90 -21.60 -3.47
C ASN A 112 4.02 -22.63 -3.38
N GLU A 113 5.12 -22.47 -4.08
CA GLU A 113 6.27 -23.34 -3.90
C GLU A 113 6.95 -23.19 -2.53
N ASN A 114 6.53 -22.19 -1.75
CA ASN A 114 7.01 -21.95 -0.40
C ASN A 114 5.88 -22.17 0.62
N GLU A 115 6.12 -23.03 1.60
CA GLU A 115 5.20 -23.33 2.72
C GLU A 115 4.84 -22.12 3.63
N LYS A 116 5.42 -20.93 3.37
CA LYS A 116 5.25 -19.74 4.20
C LYS A 116 4.18 -18.83 3.60
N LEU A 117 3.27 -18.34 4.46
CA LEU A 117 2.31 -17.31 4.09
C LEU A 117 3.01 -16.13 3.41
N SER A 118 2.53 -15.73 2.25
CA SER A 118 3.09 -14.65 1.46
C SER A 118 2.02 -13.62 1.09
N VAL A 119 2.43 -12.36 1.07
CA VAL A 119 1.63 -11.25 0.58
C VAL A 119 2.12 -10.88 -0.81
N VAL A 120 1.28 -11.07 -1.82
CA VAL A 120 1.57 -10.64 -3.19
C VAL A 120 1.22 -9.18 -3.33
N VAL A 121 2.10 -8.39 -3.93
CA VAL A 121 1.93 -6.95 -4.07
C VAL A 121 2.08 -6.55 -5.53
N ILE A 122 1.10 -5.80 -6.03
CA ILE A 122 1.17 -5.12 -7.31
C ILE A 122 0.98 -3.64 -7.04
N GLU A 123 2.04 -2.86 -7.22
CA GLU A 123 2.02 -1.41 -7.00
C GLU A 123 1.56 -0.69 -8.27
N ASP A 124 0.88 0.47 -8.08
CA ASP A 124 0.44 1.40 -9.12
C ASP A 124 -0.34 0.72 -10.27
N VAL A 125 -1.35 -0.07 -9.89
CA VAL A 125 -2.17 -0.84 -10.86
C VAL A 125 -2.91 0.03 -11.88
N ASP A 126 -3.06 1.32 -11.61
CA ASP A 126 -3.65 2.28 -12.55
C ASP A 126 -2.85 2.38 -13.86
N CYS A 127 -1.56 2.02 -13.87
CA CYS A 127 -0.76 1.96 -15.10
C CYS A 127 -1.30 0.95 -16.13
N ILE A 128 -2.05 -0.08 -15.71
CA ILE A 128 -2.69 -1.06 -16.61
C ILE A 128 -3.90 -0.44 -17.32
N PHE A 129 -4.54 0.57 -16.69
CA PHE A 129 -5.85 1.11 -17.08
C PHE A 129 -5.76 2.43 -17.84
N THR A 130 -4.57 3.03 -17.96
CA THR A 130 -4.39 4.25 -18.75
C THR A 130 -4.69 3.97 -20.22
N ASP A 131 -5.60 4.74 -20.78
CA ASP A 131 -6.04 4.65 -22.17
C ASP A 131 -4.85 4.66 -23.13
N ARG A 132 -4.87 3.73 -24.09
CA ARG A 132 -3.86 3.52 -25.14
C ARG A 132 -3.65 4.75 -26.07
N LYS A 133 -4.30 5.89 -25.80
CA LYS A 133 -4.33 7.05 -26.67
C LYS A 133 -3.32 8.15 -26.34
N GLU A 134 -2.70 8.16 -25.17
CA GLU A 134 -1.91 9.33 -24.74
C GLU A 134 -0.41 9.11 -24.52
N SER A 135 0.13 7.90 -24.62
CA SER A 135 1.58 7.75 -24.57
C SER A 135 2.07 6.55 -25.38
N ASP A 136 2.73 6.82 -26.51
CA ASP A 136 3.48 5.84 -27.30
C ASP A 136 4.70 5.21 -26.59
N THR A 137 4.91 5.51 -25.31
CA THR A 137 6.16 5.20 -24.60
C THR A 137 6.12 4.02 -23.65
N ILE A 138 4.97 3.56 -23.17
CA ILE A 138 4.89 2.36 -22.31
C ILE A 138 3.74 1.46 -22.80
N ARG A 139 4.07 0.52 -23.70
CA ARG A 139 3.15 -0.58 -24.04
C ARG A 139 3.18 -1.60 -22.93
N ASN A 140 2.20 -1.58 -22.01
CA ASN A 140 1.97 -2.68 -21.11
C ASN A 140 1.56 -3.91 -21.93
N ASN A 141 2.32 -5.00 -21.78
CA ASN A 141 2.04 -6.27 -22.46
C ASN A 141 0.99 -7.10 -21.70
N ILE A 142 0.41 -6.56 -20.62
CA ILE A 142 -0.65 -7.18 -19.82
C ILE A 142 -1.98 -6.56 -20.24
N THR A 143 -2.91 -7.39 -20.66
CA THR A 143 -4.27 -6.92 -20.95
C THR A 143 -5.09 -6.85 -19.67
N MET A 144 -6.13 -5.97 -19.67
CA MET A 144 -7.12 -5.95 -18.60
C MET A 144 -7.71 -7.35 -18.34
N GLN A 145 -8.05 -8.08 -19.41
CA GLN A 145 -8.62 -9.42 -19.28
C GLN A 145 -7.61 -10.39 -18.65
N GLY A 146 -6.32 -10.33 -19.04
CA GLY A 146 -5.27 -11.14 -18.45
C GLY A 146 -5.08 -10.84 -16.95
N PHE A 147 -5.12 -9.56 -16.59
CA PHE A 147 -5.06 -9.13 -15.18
C PHE A 147 -6.26 -9.68 -14.38
N LEU A 148 -7.48 -9.48 -14.88
CA LEU A 148 -8.68 -9.94 -14.21
C LEU A 148 -8.71 -11.48 -14.09
N ASN A 149 -8.25 -12.21 -15.09
CA ASN A 149 -8.17 -13.68 -15.06
C ASN A 149 -7.24 -14.17 -13.93
N CYS A 150 -6.19 -13.43 -13.60
CA CYS A 150 -5.35 -13.76 -12.43
C CYS A 150 -6.10 -13.57 -11.11
N MET A 151 -7.04 -12.65 -11.07
CA MET A 151 -7.85 -12.39 -9.88
C MET A 151 -9.06 -13.31 -9.75
N ASP A 152 -9.60 -13.84 -10.85
CA ASP A 152 -10.89 -14.57 -10.90
C ASP A 152 -10.80 -16.06 -10.49
N GLY A 153 -9.74 -16.52 -9.89
CA GLY A 153 -9.73 -17.84 -9.22
C GLY A 153 -9.25 -19.04 -10.03
N PHE A 154 -9.41 -19.11 -11.37
CA PHE A 154 -8.89 -20.22 -12.17
C PHE A 154 -7.36 -20.28 -12.23
N ASN A 155 -6.71 -19.14 -12.06
CA ASN A 155 -5.25 -19.02 -12.05
C ASN A 155 -4.71 -18.45 -10.70
N SER A 156 -5.60 -18.06 -9.77
CA SER A 156 -5.19 -17.63 -8.43
C SER A 156 -4.97 -18.88 -7.57
N GLN A 157 -3.91 -18.86 -6.80
CA GLN A 157 -3.66 -19.92 -5.84
C GLN A 157 -4.49 -19.69 -4.57
N GLU A 158 -4.97 -20.79 -3.97
CA GLU A 158 -5.68 -20.74 -2.70
C GLU A 158 -4.76 -20.28 -1.57
N GLY A 159 -5.31 -19.56 -0.60
CA GLY A 159 -4.56 -19.04 0.54
C GLY A 159 -3.75 -17.78 0.25
N MET A 160 -3.96 -17.12 -0.90
CA MET A 160 -3.21 -15.94 -1.29
C MET A 160 -3.84 -14.66 -0.73
N ILE A 161 -2.98 -13.79 -0.18
CA ILE A 161 -3.31 -12.39 0.09
C ILE A 161 -2.70 -11.54 -1.02
N LEU A 162 -3.55 -10.87 -1.81
CA LEU A 162 -3.12 -9.95 -2.86
C LEU A 162 -3.36 -8.50 -2.40
N ILE A 163 -2.33 -7.67 -2.44
CA ILE A 163 -2.47 -6.23 -2.16
C ILE A 163 -2.16 -5.44 -3.43
N LEU A 164 -3.15 -4.70 -3.87
CA LEU A 164 -3.06 -3.77 -4.99
C LEU A 164 -2.89 -2.35 -4.45
N THR A 165 -2.05 -1.52 -5.08
CA THR A 165 -1.98 -0.11 -4.75
C THR A 165 -2.29 0.77 -5.96
N THR A 166 -2.89 1.95 -5.71
CA THR A 166 -3.09 2.99 -6.73
C THR A 166 -3.10 4.38 -6.10
N ASN A 167 -2.62 5.35 -6.87
CA ASN A 167 -2.75 6.77 -6.54
C ASN A 167 -4.02 7.39 -7.17
N TYR A 168 -4.65 6.70 -8.14
CA TYR A 168 -5.75 7.18 -8.97
C TYR A 168 -6.90 6.17 -8.98
N PRO A 169 -7.65 6.01 -7.87
CA PRO A 169 -8.73 5.02 -7.79
C PRO A 169 -9.85 5.28 -8.81
N GLU A 170 -9.98 6.52 -9.31
CA GLU A 170 -10.92 6.90 -10.36
C GLU A 170 -10.56 6.34 -11.74
N LYS A 171 -9.28 6.06 -11.99
CA LYS A 171 -8.81 5.45 -13.24
C LYS A 171 -9.02 3.94 -13.30
N LEU A 172 -9.31 3.30 -12.17
CA LEU A 172 -9.53 1.86 -12.12
C LEU A 172 -10.84 1.48 -12.80
N ASP A 173 -10.77 0.49 -13.70
CA ASP A 173 -11.96 -0.06 -14.35
C ASP A 173 -12.98 -0.56 -13.33
N SER A 174 -14.26 -0.32 -13.61
CA SER A 174 -15.37 -0.79 -12.78
C SER A 174 -15.40 -2.31 -12.62
N ALA A 175 -14.84 -3.06 -13.59
CA ALA A 175 -14.71 -4.50 -13.51
C ALA A 175 -13.86 -4.96 -12.33
N LEU A 176 -12.83 -4.19 -11.94
CA LEU A 176 -12.01 -4.51 -10.78
C LEU A 176 -12.79 -4.39 -9.46
N LYS A 177 -13.75 -3.47 -9.43
CA LYS A 177 -14.59 -3.20 -8.24
C LYS A 177 -15.77 -4.17 -8.09
N ARG A 178 -15.92 -5.14 -9.00
CA ARG A 178 -16.98 -6.14 -8.89
C ARG A 178 -16.71 -7.10 -7.73
N SER A 179 -17.80 -7.60 -7.14
CA SER A 179 -17.77 -8.62 -6.09
C SER A 179 -16.88 -9.81 -6.48
N GLY A 180 -16.08 -10.30 -5.55
CA GLY A 180 -15.14 -11.42 -5.75
C GLY A 180 -13.78 -11.04 -6.34
N ARG A 181 -13.51 -9.73 -6.60
CA ARG A 181 -12.22 -9.25 -7.10
C ARG A 181 -11.47 -8.39 -6.09
N ILE A 182 -12.15 -7.41 -5.48
CA ILE A 182 -11.63 -6.66 -4.33
C ILE A 182 -12.53 -7.00 -3.15
N ASP A 183 -11.96 -7.61 -2.12
CA ASP A 183 -12.67 -8.00 -0.91
C ASP A 183 -12.67 -6.87 0.11
N TYR A 184 -11.59 -6.09 0.16
CA TYR A 184 -11.47 -4.94 1.06
C TYR A 184 -10.72 -3.78 0.42
N SER A 185 -11.25 -2.56 0.60
CA SER A 185 -10.64 -1.34 0.06
C SER A 185 -10.40 -0.32 1.16
N ILE A 186 -9.17 0.21 1.22
CA ILE A 186 -8.77 1.21 2.21
C ILE A 186 -8.32 2.47 1.48
N GLU A 187 -8.97 3.59 1.79
CA GLU A 187 -8.49 4.90 1.43
C GLU A 187 -7.54 5.44 2.50
N LEU A 188 -6.27 5.64 2.14
CA LEU A 188 -5.32 6.34 2.96
C LEU A 188 -5.33 7.83 2.57
N THR A 189 -5.49 8.70 3.57
CA THR A 189 -5.64 10.14 3.36
C THR A 189 -4.49 10.92 3.96
N TYR A 190 -4.48 12.22 3.71
CA TYR A 190 -3.69 13.16 4.49
C TYR A 190 -4.07 13.10 5.97
N VAL A 191 -3.15 13.48 6.85
CA VAL A 191 -3.38 13.37 8.29
C VAL A 191 -4.47 14.34 8.75
N ASP A 192 -5.36 13.85 9.58
CA ASP A 192 -6.22 14.66 10.42
C ASP A 192 -5.49 15.08 11.72
N LYS A 193 -6.20 15.79 12.60
CA LYS A 193 -5.61 16.26 13.86
C LYS A 193 -5.15 15.11 14.77
N ASP A 194 -5.94 14.05 14.84
CA ASP A 194 -5.69 12.93 15.75
C ASP A 194 -4.48 12.13 15.25
N GLN A 195 -4.43 11.85 13.95
CA GLN A 195 -3.26 11.21 13.32
C GLN A 195 -2.00 12.07 13.46
N ALA A 196 -2.11 13.40 13.25
CA ALA A 196 -0.98 14.32 13.43
C ALA A 196 -0.49 14.34 14.88
N TYR A 197 -1.41 14.25 15.84
CA TYR A 197 -1.08 14.16 17.26
C TYR A 197 -0.36 12.85 17.58
N ASP A 198 -0.84 11.73 17.09
CA ASP A 198 -0.21 10.42 17.28
C ASP A 198 1.22 10.40 16.69
N ILE A 199 1.39 10.95 15.48
CA ILE A 199 2.71 11.13 14.86
C ILE A 199 3.61 11.99 15.76
N TYR A 200 3.11 13.13 16.22
CA TYR A 200 3.85 14.03 17.08
C TYR A 200 4.26 13.34 18.39
N LYS A 201 3.33 12.65 19.05
CA LYS A 201 3.56 11.92 20.32
C LYS A 201 4.60 10.81 20.19
N SER A 202 4.83 10.28 18.98
CA SER A 202 5.89 9.30 18.76
C SER A 202 7.31 9.89 18.84
N PHE A 203 7.45 11.22 18.84
CA PHE A 203 8.72 11.95 18.91
C PHE A 203 8.83 12.86 20.13
N PHE A 204 7.72 13.42 20.62
CA PHE A 204 7.69 14.48 21.62
C PHE A 204 6.50 14.29 22.58
N GLU A 205 6.63 14.87 23.78
CA GLU A 205 5.61 14.72 24.83
C GLU A 205 4.81 16.00 25.13
N ASP A 206 5.34 17.19 24.77
CA ASP A 206 4.74 18.48 25.12
C ASP A 206 3.53 18.83 24.21
N ASP A 207 2.35 18.74 24.77
CA ASP A 207 1.09 19.00 24.05
C ASP A 207 0.90 20.49 23.67
N ASN A 208 1.54 21.42 24.39
CA ASN A 208 1.45 22.85 24.05
C ASN A 208 2.16 23.13 22.73
N ILE A 209 3.32 22.51 22.52
CA ILE A 209 4.08 22.62 21.26
C ILE A 209 3.25 22.02 20.10
N PHE A 210 2.60 20.88 20.32
CA PHE A 210 1.70 20.31 19.32
C PHE A 210 0.56 21.26 18.95
N ASN A 211 -0.09 21.85 19.94
CA ASN A 211 -1.22 22.75 19.69
C ASN A 211 -0.80 23.98 18.87
N GLU A 212 0.37 24.55 19.15
CA GLU A 212 0.92 25.68 18.38
C GLU A 212 1.35 25.26 16.96
N LEU A 213 1.97 24.08 16.81
CA LEU A 213 2.29 23.50 15.52
C LEU A 213 1.02 23.30 14.69
N TRP A 214 0.00 22.62 15.26
CA TRP A 214 -1.25 22.32 14.56
C TRP A 214 -1.99 23.57 14.10
N LYS A 215 -2.02 24.64 14.91
CA LYS A 215 -2.62 25.92 14.50
C LYS A 215 -2.04 26.45 13.19
N GLN A 216 -0.72 26.26 12.99
CA GLN A 216 -0.02 26.77 11.81
C GLN A 216 -0.19 25.88 10.57
N ILE A 217 -0.40 24.56 10.74
CA ILE A 217 -0.40 23.60 9.62
C ILE A 217 -1.78 23.04 9.27
N LYS A 218 -2.80 23.20 10.11
CA LYS A 218 -4.15 22.59 9.93
C LYS A 218 -4.88 22.95 8.63
N GLY A 219 -4.42 23.98 7.92
CA GLY A 219 -5.00 24.41 6.63
C GLY A 219 -4.35 23.77 5.42
N PHE A 220 -3.39 22.86 5.61
CA PHE A 220 -2.67 22.20 4.53
C PHE A 220 -3.06 20.74 4.40
N ASP A 221 -2.97 20.21 3.19
CA ASP A 221 -2.98 18.78 2.92
C ASP A 221 -1.63 18.20 3.33
N ILE A 222 -1.59 17.44 4.43
CA ILE A 222 -0.34 16.99 5.06
C ILE A 222 -0.17 15.49 4.84
N PRO A 223 0.75 15.06 3.96
CA PRO A 223 1.10 13.64 3.87
C PRO A 223 1.78 13.19 5.18
N PRO A 224 1.42 12.01 5.73
CA PRO A 224 2.08 11.47 6.93
C PRO A 224 3.60 11.44 6.83
N CYS A 225 4.16 11.06 5.68
CA CYS A 225 5.61 11.01 5.48
C CYS A 225 6.27 12.38 5.66
N THR A 226 5.66 13.46 5.13
CA THR A 226 6.20 14.82 5.24
C THR A 226 6.24 15.31 6.69
N LEU A 227 5.19 15.01 7.46
CA LEU A 227 5.16 15.36 8.89
C LEU A 227 6.17 14.54 9.69
N ILE A 228 6.26 13.24 9.43
CA ILE A 228 7.24 12.35 10.07
C ILE A 228 8.66 12.81 9.81
N ASP A 229 9.01 13.10 8.55
CA ASP A 229 10.35 13.55 8.16
C ASP A 229 10.72 14.86 8.85
N PHE A 230 9.78 15.80 8.89
CA PHE A 230 9.97 17.07 9.61
C PHE A 230 10.22 16.85 11.10
N LEU A 231 9.37 16.11 11.80
CA LEU A 231 9.53 15.86 13.24
C LEU A 231 10.80 15.07 13.54
N PHE A 232 11.13 14.09 12.69
CA PHE A 232 12.36 13.32 12.81
C PHE A 232 13.61 14.18 12.67
N MET A 233 13.62 15.16 11.75
CA MET A 233 14.72 16.09 11.57
C MET A 233 15.00 16.90 12.84
N TYR A 234 13.95 17.34 13.54
CA TYR A 234 14.07 18.21 14.73
C TYR A 234 13.94 17.46 16.06
N ARG A 235 13.91 16.12 16.07
CA ARG A 235 13.71 15.31 17.28
C ARG A 235 14.74 15.53 18.40
N LYS A 236 15.95 15.96 18.05
CA LYS A 236 17.04 16.20 19.01
C LYS A 236 17.15 17.67 19.48
N THR A 237 16.71 18.59 18.66
CA THR A 237 16.90 20.04 18.91
C THR A 237 15.70 20.69 19.59
N HIS A 238 14.55 20.02 19.58
CA HIS A 238 13.26 20.52 20.09
C HIS A 238 12.83 21.89 19.49
N ASN A 239 13.46 22.32 18.39
CA ASN A 239 13.23 23.62 17.75
C ASN A 239 12.16 23.56 16.65
N ILE A 240 11.07 22.85 16.90
CA ILE A 240 10.01 22.58 15.92
C ILE A 240 9.36 23.88 15.46
N LEU A 241 8.88 24.70 16.41
CA LEU A 241 8.10 25.90 16.10
C LEU A 241 8.91 26.95 15.31
N HIS A 242 10.22 27.06 15.55
CA HIS A 242 11.08 27.96 14.78
C HIS A 242 11.30 27.54 13.33
N ASN A 243 11.01 26.28 13.01
CA ASN A 243 11.24 25.71 11.68
C ASN A 243 9.96 25.33 10.93
N VAL A 244 8.78 25.66 11.44
CA VAL A 244 7.49 25.35 10.81
C VAL A 244 7.38 25.94 9.40
N SER A 245 8.01 27.10 9.15
CA SER A 245 8.06 27.70 7.80
C SER A 245 8.63 26.74 6.75
N LYS A 246 9.65 25.95 7.10
CA LYS A 246 10.22 24.93 6.19
C LYS A 246 9.24 23.80 5.88
N LEU A 247 8.45 23.37 6.88
CA LEU A 247 7.38 22.40 6.65
C LEU A 247 6.34 22.99 5.70
N ILE A 248 5.89 24.21 5.94
CA ILE A 248 4.90 24.90 5.10
C ILE A 248 5.41 25.08 3.65
N GLU A 249 6.68 25.44 3.47
CA GLU A 249 7.30 25.52 2.14
C GLU A 249 7.27 24.17 1.43
N THR A 250 7.58 23.08 2.13
CA THR A 250 7.53 21.71 1.57
C THR A 250 6.11 21.33 1.18
N LEU A 251 5.12 21.60 2.06
CA LEU A 251 3.71 21.31 1.77
C LEU A 251 3.21 22.10 0.56
N ASN A 252 3.60 23.37 0.41
CA ASN A 252 3.23 24.19 -0.73
C ASN A 252 3.85 23.70 -2.04
N LYS A 253 5.09 23.19 -2.02
CA LYS A 253 5.73 22.58 -3.20
C LYS A 253 4.99 21.32 -3.63
N ASN A 254 4.74 20.41 -2.70
CA ASN A 254 4.01 19.17 -2.97
C ASN A 254 2.63 19.46 -3.59
N ASN A 255 1.89 20.43 -3.05
CA ASN A 255 0.57 20.81 -3.57
C ASN A 255 0.61 21.40 -4.98
N LYS A 256 1.72 22.04 -5.40
CA LYS A 256 1.88 22.56 -6.76
C LYS A 256 2.21 21.44 -7.74
N GLU A 257 3.07 20.51 -7.36
CA GLU A 257 3.42 19.35 -8.18
C GLU A 257 2.19 18.47 -8.45
N PHE A 258 1.40 18.16 -7.41
CA PHE A 258 0.16 17.37 -7.57
C PHE A 258 -0.94 18.06 -8.38
N LYS A 259 -0.97 19.40 -8.44
CA LYS A 259 -1.88 20.14 -9.32
C LYS A 259 -1.35 20.26 -10.75
N GLY A 260 -0.03 20.18 -10.95
CA GLY A 260 0.61 20.19 -12.26
C GLY A 260 0.36 18.91 -13.06
N ASP A 261 0.31 17.76 -12.41
CA ASP A 261 0.04 16.46 -13.05
C ASP A 261 -1.40 16.30 -13.59
N LEU A 262 -2.30 17.26 -13.31
CA LEU A 262 -3.67 17.31 -13.85
C LEU A 262 -3.78 18.04 -15.21
N TYR A 263 -2.65 18.58 -15.74
CA TYR A 263 -2.64 19.37 -16.96
C TYR A 263 -1.57 18.95 -17.99
N ILE A 264 -1.07 17.69 -17.91
CA ILE A 264 -0.21 17.14 -18.97
C ILE A 264 -0.89 15.91 -19.55
#